data_1cf3f96c0dff7e5c50d5c0d130b6618d
#
_entry.id   1cf3f96c0dff7e5c50d5c0d130b6618d
#
_cell.length_a   1.000
_cell.length_b   1.000
_cell.length_c   1.000
_cell.angle_alpha   90.00
_cell.angle_beta   90.00
_cell.angle_gamma   90.00
#
_symmetry.space_group_name_H-M   'P 1'
#
loop_
_entity.id
_entity.type
_entity.pdbx_description
1 polymer ?
#
loop_
_entity_poly.entity_id
_entity_poly.type
_entity_poly.pdbx_seq_one_letter_code
_entity_poly.pdbx_strand_id
1 'polypeptide(L)'
;EMLRSLVGSETCIRDRKEDRAIVTDIAGTTRDTIEEYVTINGIALKLIDTAGIRRKSKVTERIEKYSVLRSLFAIERADVCLMLIDANEGVTEQDAKIAGEAHEAGKGIIIVVNKWDEYEKETGTLEKYKKDIYAKLSYLSYAPVIFISAKTGQRVDKLFNMINNVAEQNAMRVSTATLNQVINEAIAVVQPPTDKGK
;
A
#
# COMPACT_ATOMS: atom_id res chain seq x y z
N GLU A 1 -9.79 -9.59 -18.44
CA GLU A 1 -9.23 -9.87 -17.08
C GLU A 1 -8.25 -8.76 -16.73
N MET A 2 -8.56 -7.98 -15.71
CA MET A 2 -7.71 -6.86 -15.29
C MET A 2 -6.69 -7.42 -14.30
N LEU A 3 -5.42 -7.48 -14.70
CA LEU A 3 -4.31 -7.85 -13.83
C LEU A 3 -3.99 -6.65 -12.93
N ARG A 4 -4.00 -6.85 -11.62
CA ARG A 4 -3.73 -5.80 -10.63
C ARG A 4 -2.34 -5.96 -10.06
N SER A 5 -1.60 -4.87 -10.01
CA SER A 5 -0.20 -4.84 -9.57
C SER A 5 -0.10 -4.26 -8.15
N LEU A 6 0.64 -4.94 -7.27
CA LEU A 6 0.80 -4.63 -5.85
C LEU A 6 2.28 -4.50 -5.49
N VAL A 7 2.59 -3.57 -4.59
CA VAL A 7 3.90 -3.45 -3.95
C VAL A 7 3.73 -3.69 -2.45
N GLY A 8 4.48 -4.61 -1.88
CA GLY A 8 4.42 -4.90 -0.46
C GLY A 8 5.29 -6.09 -0.05
N SER A 9 5.51 -6.26 1.24
CA SER A 9 6.47 -7.22 1.77
C SER A 9 5.98 -8.67 1.81
N GLU A 10 6.90 -9.61 1.57
CA GLU A 10 6.72 -11.05 1.37
C GLU A 10 6.07 -11.83 2.51
N THR A 11 6.11 -11.33 3.71
CA THR A 11 5.77 -12.10 4.91
C THR A 11 4.30 -12.52 4.96
N CYS A 12 3.43 -11.81 4.24
CA CYS A 12 1.99 -12.04 4.33
C CYS A 12 1.47 -13.26 3.55
N ILE A 13 2.20 -13.74 2.54
CA ILE A 13 1.64 -14.73 1.60
C ILE A 13 2.29 -16.11 1.74
N ARG A 14 3.57 -16.17 2.16
CA ARG A 14 4.38 -17.38 2.11
C ARG A 14 4.20 -18.35 3.28
N ASP A 15 3.74 -17.88 4.45
CA ASP A 15 3.64 -18.72 5.65
C ASP A 15 2.35 -19.54 5.74
N ARG A 16 1.39 -19.31 4.87
CA ARG A 16 0.18 -20.14 4.78
C ARG A 16 0.40 -21.27 3.78
N LYS A 17 0.79 -22.43 4.28
CA LYS A 17 0.76 -23.73 3.56
C LYS A 17 -0.67 -24.25 3.36
N GLU A 18 -1.59 -23.45 2.90
CA GLU A 18 -2.93 -23.89 2.54
C GLU A 18 -3.16 -23.73 1.04
N ASP A 19 -3.69 -24.78 0.42
CA ASP A 19 -3.94 -25.02 -1.03
C ASP A 19 -4.86 -24.01 -1.76
N ARG A 20 -4.79 -22.73 -1.42
CA ARG A 20 -5.65 -21.69 -2.05
C ARG A 20 -4.93 -20.71 -2.96
N ALA A 21 -3.61 -20.77 -3.04
CA ALA A 21 -2.84 -19.93 -3.96
C ALA A 21 -2.16 -20.80 -5.01
N ILE A 22 -2.57 -20.71 -6.25
CA ILE A 22 -1.83 -21.31 -7.38
C ILE A 22 -0.73 -20.32 -7.72
N VAL A 23 0.50 -20.62 -7.28
CA VAL A 23 1.71 -19.91 -7.71
C VAL A 23 2.14 -20.51 -9.05
N THR A 24 2.07 -19.74 -10.11
CA THR A 24 2.65 -20.15 -11.39
C THR A 24 4.07 -19.63 -11.49
N ASP A 25 5.05 -20.54 -11.41
CA ASP A 25 6.45 -20.27 -11.71
C ASP A 25 6.62 -19.98 -13.21
N ILE A 26 6.56 -18.72 -13.60
CA ILE A 26 7.10 -18.29 -14.88
C ILE A 26 8.47 -17.69 -14.61
N ALA A 27 9.50 -18.51 -14.80
CA ALA A 27 10.89 -18.08 -14.73
C ALA A 27 11.21 -17.11 -15.87
N GLY A 28 11.23 -15.81 -15.55
CA GLY A 28 11.76 -14.76 -16.40
C GLY A 28 13.14 -14.34 -15.92
N THR A 29 14.15 -14.65 -16.70
CA THR A 29 15.55 -14.24 -16.54
C THR A 29 15.67 -12.73 -16.53
N THR A 30 16.07 -12.15 -15.39
CA THR A 30 17.05 -11.06 -15.24
C THR A 30 16.99 -10.44 -13.84
N ARG A 31 18.08 -9.92 -13.37
CA ARG A 31 18.46 -9.41 -12.04
C ARG A 31 17.58 -8.33 -11.38
N ASP A 32 16.39 -8.05 -11.90
CA ASP A 32 15.55 -6.91 -11.52
C ASP A 32 14.15 -7.39 -11.15
N THR A 33 13.68 -6.93 -9.98
CA THR A 33 12.31 -7.06 -9.45
C THR A 33 11.69 -8.46 -9.60
N ILE A 34 11.62 -9.22 -8.52
CA ILE A 34 10.87 -10.49 -8.53
C ILE A 34 9.39 -10.13 -8.62
N GLU A 35 8.78 -10.52 -9.73
CA GLU A 35 7.35 -10.43 -9.95
C GLU A 35 6.74 -11.82 -9.70
N GLU A 36 5.76 -11.90 -8.83
CA GLU A 36 5.02 -13.13 -8.57
C GLU A 36 3.55 -12.94 -8.93
N TYR A 37 2.97 -13.95 -9.57
CA TYR A 37 1.56 -13.97 -9.91
C TYR A 37 0.83 -14.90 -8.93
N VAL A 38 -0.20 -14.40 -8.28
CA VAL A 38 -1.02 -15.17 -7.35
C VAL A 38 -2.50 -14.97 -7.67
N THR A 39 -3.29 -16.03 -7.47
CA THR A 39 -4.75 -15.92 -7.57
C THR A 39 -5.35 -16.17 -6.20
N ILE A 40 -6.06 -15.19 -5.68
CA ILE A 40 -6.69 -15.26 -4.35
C ILE A 40 -8.16 -14.89 -4.50
N ASN A 41 -9.05 -15.76 -4.05
CA ASN A 41 -10.51 -15.59 -4.16
C ASN A 41 -10.98 -15.30 -5.60
N GLY A 42 -10.32 -15.90 -6.60
CA GLY A 42 -10.64 -15.69 -8.03
C GLY A 42 -10.08 -14.40 -8.63
N ILE A 43 -9.34 -13.60 -7.87
CA ILE A 43 -8.70 -12.36 -8.33
C ILE A 43 -7.24 -12.63 -8.63
N ALA A 44 -6.82 -12.37 -9.87
CA ALA A 44 -5.43 -12.45 -10.27
C ALA A 44 -4.68 -11.19 -9.83
N LEU A 45 -3.62 -11.37 -9.06
CA LEU A 45 -2.76 -10.32 -8.54
C LEU A 45 -1.33 -10.52 -9.04
N LYS A 46 -0.68 -9.43 -9.38
CA LYS A 46 0.75 -9.39 -9.67
C LYS A 46 1.45 -8.69 -8.52
N LEU A 47 2.30 -9.41 -7.80
CA LEU A 47 3.11 -8.87 -6.72
C LEU A 47 4.43 -8.36 -7.31
N ILE A 48 4.78 -7.12 -6.98
CA ILE A 48 6.01 -6.47 -7.44
C ILE A 48 6.92 -6.22 -6.24
N ASP A 49 8.22 -6.45 -6.43
CA ASP A 49 9.28 -6.23 -5.43
C ASP A 49 9.18 -7.11 -4.18
N THR A 50 8.85 -8.38 -4.36
CA THR A 50 8.83 -9.36 -3.28
C THR A 50 10.22 -9.72 -2.74
N ALA A 51 11.32 -9.33 -3.43
CA ALA A 51 12.72 -9.65 -3.06
C ALA A 51 13.41 -8.61 -2.18
N GLY A 52 12.91 -7.39 -2.09
CA GLY A 52 13.56 -6.28 -1.36
C GLY A 52 13.70 -6.53 0.13
N ILE A 53 12.95 -7.47 0.67
CA ILE A 53 12.75 -7.68 2.09
C ILE A 53 13.62 -8.78 2.68
N ARG A 54 14.18 -9.68 1.85
CA ARG A 54 14.99 -10.81 2.33
C ARG A 54 16.35 -10.44 2.94
N ARG A 55 16.77 -9.18 2.91
CA ARG A 55 18.12 -8.77 3.33
C ARG A 55 18.17 -7.64 4.35
N LYS A 56 17.39 -7.71 5.43
CA LYS A 56 17.63 -6.91 6.63
C LYS A 56 18.70 -7.55 7.53
N SER A 57 19.86 -7.93 7.00
CA SER A 57 21.02 -8.21 7.83
C SER A 57 22.25 -7.58 7.21
N LYS A 58 22.73 -6.51 7.87
CA LYS A 58 24.04 -5.87 7.69
C LYS A 58 24.28 -5.30 6.29
N VAL A 59 23.89 -4.06 6.05
CA VAL A 59 24.45 -3.36 4.91
C VAL A 59 24.48 -1.84 5.06
N THR A 60 25.64 -1.31 4.76
CA THR A 60 26.20 0.01 4.65
C THR A 60 25.40 0.99 3.74
N GLU A 61 25.48 2.30 4.01
CA GLU A 61 24.83 3.47 3.36
C GLU A 61 24.64 3.44 1.82
N ARG A 62 25.46 2.69 1.10
CA ARG A 62 25.32 2.55 -0.37
C ARG A 62 24.08 1.75 -0.79
N ILE A 63 23.56 0.87 0.04
CA ILE A 63 22.43 -0.03 -0.29
C ILE A 63 21.09 0.64 0.02
N GLU A 64 21.03 1.60 0.92
CA GLU A 64 19.81 2.38 1.16
C GLU A 64 19.36 3.14 -0.09
N LYS A 65 20.31 3.76 -0.82
CA LYS A 65 19.98 4.46 -2.08
C LYS A 65 19.42 3.52 -3.17
N TYR A 66 19.96 2.31 -3.28
CA TYR A 66 19.43 1.32 -4.24
C TYR A 66 18.07 0.74 -3.81
N SER A 67 17.83 0.62 -2.51
CA SER A 67 16.54 0.18 -1.97
C SER A 67 15.44 1.19 -2.28
N VAL A 68 15.69 2.48 -2.06
CA VAL A 68 14.74 3.55 -2.37
C VAL A 68 14.42 3.62 -3.87
N LEU A 69 15.44 3.56 -4.74
CA LEU A 69 15.24 3.55 -6.18
C LEU A 69 14.39 2.36 -6.66
N ARG A 70 14.60 1.18 -6.10
CA ARG A 70 13.76 0.01 -6.40
C ARG A 70 12.32 0.22 -5.98
N SER A 71 12.10 0.77 -4.78
CA SER A 71 10.75 1.08 -4.31
C SER A 71 10.05 2.07 -5.23
N LEU A 72 10.74 3.08 -5.75
CA LEU A 72 10.19 4.05 -6.70
C LEU A 72 9.77 3.36 -8.02
N PHE A 73 10.64 2.53 -8.60
CA PHE A 73 10.29 1.76 -9.81
C PHE A 73 9.11 0.80 -9.59
N ALA A 74 9.04 0.19 -8.41
CA ALA A 74 7.93 -0.68 -8.05
C ALA A 74 6.63 0.11 -7.90
N ILE A 75 6.66 1.29 -7.27
CA ILE A 75 5.53 2.21 -7.13
C ILE A 75 5.01 2.64 -8.50
N GLU A 76 5.88 3.05 -9.43
CA GLU A 76 5.46 3.47 -10.79
C GLU A 76 4.65 2.40 -11.52
N ARG A 77 4.97 1.12 -11.30
CA ARG A 77 4.36 -0.03 -11.96
C ARG A 77 3.15 -0.61 -11.24
N ALA A 78 2.93 -0.21 -10.00
CA ALA A 78 1.83 -0.70 -9.16
C ALA A 78 0.53 0.06 -9.42
N ASP A 79 -0.60 -0.62 -9.26
CA ASP A 79 -1.93 -0.02 -9.17
C ASP A 79 -2.26 0.32 -7.71
N VAL A 80 -1.85 -0.55 -6.78
CA VAL A 80 -2.04 -0.40 -5.35
C VAL A 80 -0.73 -0.66 -4.60
N CYS A 81 -0.37 0.26 -3.71
CA CYS A 81 0.78 0.14 -2.82
C CYS A 81 0.32 -0.31 -1.43
N LEU A 82 0.89 -1.41 -0.94
CA LEU A 82 0.70 -1.88 0.43
C LEU A 82 1.85 -1.34 1.28
N MET A 83 1.55 -0.40 2.17
CA MET A 83 2.51 0.10 3.14
C MET A 83 2.47 -0.77 4.39
N LEU A 84 3.47 -1.64 4.55
CA LEU A 84 3.57 -2.51 5.71
C LEU A 84 4.32 -1.84 6.85
N ILE A 85 3.64 -1.74 7.99
CA ILE A 85 4.16 -1.17 9.24
C ILE A 85 4.23 -2.29 10.28
N ASP A 86 5.36 -2.44 10.97
CA ASP A 86 5.44 -3.30 12.15
C ASP A 86 4.70 -2.63 13.31
N ALA A 87 3.76 -3.35 13.94
CA ALA A 87 2.96 -2.80 15.04
C ALA A 87 3.80 -2.31 16.22
N ASN A 88 4.96 -2.92 16.48
CA ASN A 88 5.83 -2.57 17.60
C ASN A 88 6.76 -1.38 17.27
N GLU A 89 7.15 -1.22 16.00
CA GLU A 89 8.01 -0.10 15.56
C GLU A 89 7.20 1.17 15.24
N GLY A 90 5.97 1.00 14.76
CA GLY A 90 5.13 2.09 14.29
C GLY A 90 5.61 2.69 12.95
N VAL A 91 5.10 3.85 12.59
CA VAL A 91 5.48 4.57 11.36
C VAL A 91 6.87 5.18 11.52
N THR A 92 7.81 4.81 10.63
CA THR A 92 9.15 5.37 10.57
C THR A 92 9.22 6.55 9.58
N GLU A 93 10.30 7.33 9.62
CA GLU A 93 10.54 8.42 8.64
C GLU A 93 10.69 7.87 7.21
N GLN A 94 11.27 6.68 7.06
CA GLN A 94 11.41 6.03 5.77
C GLN A 94 10.05 5.63 5.20
N ASP A 95 9.17 5.09 6.04
CA ASP A 95 7.80 4.75 5.65
C ASP A 95 7.06 5.99 5.17
N ALA A 96 7.18 7.12 5.88
CA ALA A 96 6.57 8.37 5.49
C ALA A 96 7.08 8.88 4.13
N LYS A 97 8.37 8.76 3.84
CA LYS A 97 8.94 9.15 2.54
C LYS A 97 8.40 8.29 1.40
N ILE A 98 8.43 6.96 1.56
CA ILE A 98 7.93 6.02 0.54
C ILE A 98 6.43 6.21 0.31
N ALA A 99 5.68 6.45 1.37
CA ALA A 99 4.26 6.74 1.27
C ALA A 99 3.96 8.05 0.53
N GLY A 100 4.79 9.07 0.74
CA GLY A 100 4.72 10.33 0.01
C GLY A 100 4.89 10.12 -1.50
N GLU A 101 5.89 9.35 -1.89
CA GLU A 101 6.13 9.02 -3.30
C GLU A 101 4.96 8.27 -3.94
N ALA A 102 4.37 7.30 -3.23
CA ALA A 102 3.19 6.58 -3.71
C ALA A 102 1.96 7.50 -3.85
N HIS A 103 1.81 8.46 -2.93
CA HIS A 103 0.76 9.48 -2.96
C HIS A 103 0.92 10.41 -4.16
N GLU A 104 2.12 10.96 -4.37
CA GLU A 104 2.43 11.85 -5.50
C GLU A 104 2.28 11.14 -6.84
N ALA A 105 2.59 9.83 -6.90
CA ALA A 105 2.37 9.01 -8.08
C ALA A 105 0.88 8.66 -8.33
N GLY A 106 -0.05 9.11 -7.49
CA GLY A 106 -1.48 8.87 -7.63
C GLY A 106 -1.91 7.41 -7.50
N LYS A 107 -1.16 6.62 -6.74
CA LYS A 107 -1.46 5.19 -6.55
C LYS A 107 -2.50 4.94 -5.47
N GLY A 108 -3.25 3.84 -5.59
CA GLY A 108 -4.04 3.35 -4.47
C GLY A 108 -3.11 2.98 -3.31
N ILE A 109 -3.42 3.40 -2.10
CA ILE A 109 -2.58 3.12 -0.92
C ILE A 109 -3.41 2.45 0.15
N ILE A 110 -2.86 1.38 0.73
CA ILE A 110 -3.42 0.69 1.91
C ILE A 110 -2.33 0.63 2.97
N ILE A 111 -2.62 1.12 4.17
CA ILE A 111 -1.73 1.02 5.31
C ILE A 111 -2.01 -0.29 6.04
N VAL A 112 -1.02 -1.16 6.10
CA VAL A 112 -1.12 -2.51 6.66
C VAL A 112 -0.26 -2.60 7.91
N VAL A 113 -0.88 -2.63 9.07
CA VAL A 113 -0.20 -2.83 10.35
C VAL A 113 -0.09 -4.32 10.62
N ASN A 114 1.12 -4.86 10.48
CA ASN A 114 1.42 -6.28 10.67
C ASN A 114 1.95 -6.57 12.08
N LYS A 115 2.01 -7.85 12.45
CA LYS A 115 2.36 -8.35 13.79
C LYS A 115 1.40 -7.89 14.89
N TRP A 116 0.14 -7.67 14.51
CA TRP A 116 -0.89 -7.23 15.45
C TRP A 116 -1.19 -8.25 16.54
N ASP A 117 -0.82 -9.53 16.35
CA ASP A 117 -0.89 -10.59 17.36
C ASP A 117 0.08 -10.39 18.52
N GLU A 118 1.25 -9.79 18.25
CA GLU A 118 2.32 -9.56 19.23
C GLU A 118 2.20 -8.20 19.97
N TYR A 119 1.30 -7.32 19.51
CA TYR A 119 1.09 -6.00 20.10
C TYR A 119 0.17 -6.07 21.33
N GLU A 120 0.56 -5.40 22.43
CA GLU A 120 -0.27 -5.30 23.65
C GLU A 120 -1.55 -4.53 23.38
N LYS A 121 -2.69 -5.09 23.78
CA LYS A 121 -4.01 -4.54 23.48
C LYS A 121 -4.78 -4.21 24.74
N GLU A 122 -5.19 -2.97 24.82
CA GLU A 122 -6.14 -2.46 25.81
C GLU A 122 -7.42 -1.98 25.10
N THR A 123 -8.43 -1.61 25.88
CA THR A 123 -9.63 -1.00 25.31
C THR A 123 -9.29 0.30 24.58
N GLY A 124 -9.67 0.40 23.29
CA GLY A 124 -9.40 1.57 22.47
C GLY A 124 -8.03 1.62 21.81
N THR A 125 -7.15 0.62 22.01
CA THR A 125 -5.80 0.57 21.41
C THR A 125 -5.84 0.73 19.87
N LEU A 126 -6.77 0.08 19.19
CA LEU A 126 -6.88 0.13 17.74
C LEU A 126 -7.15 1.55 17.23
N GLU A 127 -8.11 2.25 17.84
CA GLU A 127 -8.46 3.62 17.46
C GLU A 127 -7.33 4.62 17.78
N LYS A 128 -6.66 4.44 18.90
CA LYS A 128 -5.49 5.24 19.27
C LYS A 128 -4.36 5.04 18.25
N TYR A 129 -4.03 3.80 17.94
CA TYR A 129 -2.97 3.48 16.98
C TYR A 129 -3.27 4.06 15.58
N LYS A 130 -4.52 3.93 15.13
CA LYS A 130 -4.99 4.50 13.87
C LYS A 130 -4.85 6.03 13.84
N LYS A 131 -5.17 6.68 14.96
CA LYS A 131 -5.04 8.14 15.13
C LYS A 131 -3.57 8.58 15.06
N ASP A 132 -2.66 7.81 15.67
CA ASP A 132 -1.21 8.06 15.63
C ASP A 132 -0.65 7.89 14.20
N ILE A 133 -1.12 6.90 13.44
CA ILE A 133 -0.77 6.74 12.02
C ILE A 133 -1.16 8.00 11.23
N TYR A 134 -2.42 8.43 11.32
CA TYR A 134 -2.89 9.61 10.57
C TYR A 134 -2.28 10.92 11.06
N ALA A 135 -1.82 11.01 12.31
CA ALA A 135 -1.06 12.16 12.78
C ALA A 135 0.32 12.26 12.09
N LYS A 136 0.98 11.11 11.85
CA LYS A 136 2.28 11.04 11.16
C LYS A 136 2.15 11.10 9.64
N LEU A 137 1.06 10.57 9.08
CA LEU A 137 0.77 10.48 7.65
C LEU A 137 -0.50 11.28 7.32
N SER A 138 -0.55 12.56 7.69
CA SER A 138 -1.74 13.40 7.55
C SER A 138 -2.24 13.53 6.11
N TYR A 139 -1.34 13.49 5.14
CA TYR A 139 -1.65 13.51 3.70
C TYR A 139 -2.30 12.21 3.19
N LEU A 140 -2.27 11.13 3.98
CA LEU A 140 -2.91 9.84 3.67
C LEU A 140 -4.20 9.60 4.46
N SER A 141 -4.89 10.63 4.89
CA SER A 141 -6.15 10.51 5.65
C SER A 141 -7.25 9.73 4.91
N TYR A 142 -7.16 9.63 3.59
CA TYR A 142 -8.06 8.86 2.71
C TYR A 142 -7.68 7.37 2.64
N ALA A 143 -6.42 7.01 2.96
CA ALA A 143 -5.94 5.64 2.82
C ALA A 143 -6.50 4.75 3.93
N PRO A 144 -7.12 3.60 3.61
CA PRO A 144 -7.62 2.68 4.62
C PRO A 144 -6.48 2.05 5.41
N VAL A 145 -6.72 1.83 6.70
CA VAL A 145 -5.80 1.15 7.62
C VAL A 145 -6.38 -0.21 8.00
N ILE A 146 -5.58 -1.26 7.86
CA ILE A 146 -5.92 -2.61 8.29
C ILE A 146 -4.85 -3.18 9.23
N PHE A 147 -5.30 -3.85 10.28
CA PHE A 147 -4.44 -4.51 11.27
C PHE A 147 -4.49 -6.02 11.03
N ILE A 148 -3.34 -6.62 10.73
CA ILE A 148 -3.22 -8.04 10.39
C ILE A 148 -2.16 -8.73 11.23
N SER A 149 -2.18 -10.06 11.23
CA SER A 149 -1.03 -10.87 11.56
C SER A 149 -0.75 -11.83 10.39
N ALA A 150 0.35 -11.63 9.72
CA ALA A 150 0.79 -12.53 8.67
C ALA A 150 1.11 -13.92 9.23
N LYS A 151 1.64 -13.99 10.46
CA LYS A 151 2.01 -15.22 11.16
C LYS A 151 0.80 -16.12 11.45
N THR A 152 -0.29 -15.54 11.94
CA THR A 152 -1.52 -16.28 12.30
C THR A 152 -2.56 -16.29 11.18
N GLY A 153 -2.36 -15.50 10.11
CA GLY A 153 -3.34 -15.30 9.05
C GLY A 153 -4.52 -14.41 9.44
N GLN A 154 -4.46 -13.74 10.59
CA GLN A 154 -5.56 -12.92 11.08
C GLN A 154 -5.82 -11.74 10.11
N ARG A 155 -7.07 -11.65 9.62
CA ARG A 155 -7.56 -10.58 8.72
C ARG A 155 -6.86 -10.46 7.37
N VAL A 156 -6.07 -11.44 6.95
CA VAL A 156 -5.42 -11.44 5.64
C VAL A 156 -6.46 -11.50 4.52
N ASP A 157 -7.52 -12.30 4.68
CA ASP A 157 -8.62 -12.35 3.69
C ASP A 157 -9.31 -10.97 3.51
N LYS A 158 -9.44 -10.20 4.61
CA LYS A 158 -9.99 -8.83 4.54
C LYS A 158 -9.08 -7.87 3.80
N LEU A 159 -7.75 -8.07 3.90
CA LEU A 159 -6.77 -7.29 3.15
C LEU A 159 -6.98 -7.47 1.64
N PHE A 160 -7.19 -8.70 1.16
CA PHE A 160 -7.41 -8.94 -0.27
C PHE A 160 -8.69 -8.29 -0.79
N ASN A 161 -9.78 -8.34 -0.02
CA ASN A 161 -10.99 -7.61 -0.37
C ASN A 161 -10.77 -6.09 -0.42
N MET A 162 -9.97 -5.56 0.51
CA MET A 162 -9.63 -4.13 0.54
C MET A 162 -8.78 -3.73 -0.67
N ILE A 163 -7.81 -4.56 -1.07
CA ILE A 163 -6.99 -4.35 -2.27
C ILE A 163 -7.89 -4.21 -3.50
N ASN A 164 -8.85 -5.11 -3.66
CA ASN A 164 -9.79 -5.05 -4.77
C ASN A 164 -10.58 -3.74 -4.80
N ASN A 165 -11.16 -3.37 -3.66
CA ASN A 165 -11.94 -2.14 -3.53
C ASN A 165 -11.10 -0.89 -3.82
N VAL A 166 -9.88 -0.80 -3.27
CA VAL A 166 -8.99 0.34 -3.49
C VAL A 166 -8.55 0.42 -4.96
N ALA A 167 -8.25 -0.71 -5.59
CA ALA A 167 -7.91 -0.75 -7.01
C ALA A 167 -9.08 -0.30 -7.90
N GLU A 168 -10.31 -0.71 -7.59
CA GLU A 168 -11.50 -0.27 -8.32
C GLU A 168 -11.73 1.24 -8.16
N GLN A 169 -11.61 1.75 -6.94
CA GLN A 169 -11.76 3.19 -6.68
C GLN A 169 -10.67 4.00 -7.38
N ASN A 170 -9.43 3.54 -7.36
CA ASN A 170 -8.32 4.23 -8.02
C ASN A 170 -8.45 4.22 -9.55
N ALA A 171 -9.03 3.18 -10.13
CA ALA A 171 -9.30 3.07 -11.57
C ALA A 171 -10.58 3.81 -12.01
N MET A 172 -11.40 4.29 -11.08
CA MET A 172 -12.65 4.95 -11.39
C MET A 172 -12.42 6.26 -12.12
N ARG A 173 -13.16 6.46 -13.23
CA ARG A 173 -13.15 7.71 -14.00
C ARG A 173 -14.46 8.44 -13.82
N VAL A 174 -14.37 9.70 -13.45
CA VAL A 174 -15.51 10.60 -13.34
C VAL A 174 -15.70 11.32 -14.66
N SER A 175 -16.95 11.49 -15.12
CA SER A 175 -17.25 12.24 -16.34
C SER A 175 -16.88 13.73 -16.16
N THR A 176 -16.46 14.39 -17.24
CA THR A 176 -16.15 15.84 -17.20
C THR A 176 -17.34 16.67 -16.72
N ALA A 177 -18.55 16.26 -17.06
CA ALA A 177 -19.78 16.93 -16.60
C ALA A 177 -19.92 16.87 -15.08
N THR A 178 -19.76 15.68 -14.49
CA THR A 178 -19.83 15.47 -13.03
C THR A 178 -18.71 16.24 -12.32
N LEU A 179 -17.48 16.21 -12.88
CA LEU A 179 -16.35 16.95 -12.31
C LEU A 179 -16.62 18.46 -12.30
N ASN A 180 -17.10 19.02 -13.41
CA ASN A 180 -17.42 20.44 -13.50
C ASN A 180 -18.56 20.82 -12.54
N GLN A 181 -19.57 19.97 -12.37
CA GLN A 181 -20.63 20.22 -11.40
C GLN A 181 -20.07 20.30 -9.97
N VAL A 182 -19.26 19.33 -9.54
CA VAL A 182 -18.67 19.31 -8.20
C VAL A 182 -17.77 20.52 -7.97
N ILE A 183 -16.94 20.89 -8.97
CA ILE A 183 -16.08 22.07 -8.88
C ILE A 183 -16.92 23.35 -8.74
N ASN A 184 -17.99 23.52 -9.53
CA ASN A 184 -18.85 24.69 -9.43
C ASN A 184 -19.56 24.78 -8.08
N GLU A 185 -20.03 23.65 -7.54
CA GLU A 185 -20.62 23.58 -6.20
C GLU A 185 -19.59 23.94 -5.12
N ALA A 186 -18.37 23.44 -5.22
CA ALA A 186 -17.28 23.76 -4.28
C ALA A 186 -16.90 25.25 -4.33
N ILE A 187 -16.80 25.85 -5.54
CA ILE A 187 -16.52 27.29 -5.72
C ILE A 187 -17.64 28.16 -5.17
N ALA A 188 -18.89 27.72 -5.27
CA ALA A 188 -20.03 28.44 -4.71
C ALA A 188 -20.00 28.48 -3.16
N VAL A 189 -19.43 27.47 -2.51
CA VAL A 189 -19.29 27.39 -1.05
C VAL A 189 -18.00 28.09 -0.57
N VAL A 190 -16.89 27.87 -1.26
CA VAL A 190 -15.58 28.44 -0.90
C VAL A 190 -14.98 29.07 -2.15
N GLN A 191 -14.98 30.40 -2.20
CA GLN A 191 -14.34 31.12 -3.30
C GLN A 191 -12.82 30.86 -3.26
N PRO A 192 -12.20 30.45 -4.38
CA PRO A 192 -10.75 30.34 -4.47
C PRO A 192 -10.10 31.71 -4.20
N PRO A 193 -8.90 31.74 -3.60
CA PRO A 193 -8.20 32.99 -3.39
C PRO A 193 -8.01 33.69 -4.73
N THR A 194 -8.51 34.93 -4.82
CA THR A 194 -8.27 35.77 -5.97
C THR A 194 -6.79 36.11 -6.01
N ASP A 195 -6.10 35.65 -7.05
CA ASP A 195 -4.75 36.09 -7.34
C ASP A 195 -4.80 37.60 -7.61
N LYS A 196 -4.39 38.38 -6.59
CA LYS A 196 -4.18 39.80 -6.81
C LYS A 196 -2.90 39.90 -7.62
N GLY A 197 -3.05 39.72 -8.93
CA GLY A 197 -1.98 39.96 -9.88
C GLY A 197 -1.29 41.29 -9.61
N LYS A 198 0.01 41.19 -9.41
CA LYS A 198 0.92 42.30 -9.71
C LYS A 198 1.27 42.24 -11.18
#